data_4325cdfd625a71422a9bde38f4ef605e
#
_entry.id   4325cdfd625a71422a9bde38f4ef605e
#
_cell.length_a   1.000
_cell.length_b   1.000
_cell.length_c   1.000
_cell.angle_alpha   90.00
_cell.angle_beta   90.00
_cell.angle_gamma   90.00
#
_symmetry.space_group_name_H-M   'P 1'
#
loop_
_entity.id
_entity.type
_entity.pdbx_description
1 polymer ?
#
loop_
_entity_poly.entity_id
_entity_poly.type
_entity_poly.pdbx_seq_one_letter_code
_entity_poly.pdbx_strand_id
1 'polypeptide(L)'
;MEDSQDRSPFYENIPQDTSPIRFRISHTNNPFYLHWHEHLEIHYITEGEFVVRCEKETVTVSKNSFLIVNSNELHEGLGGSGSRFYMLIPPTFSEKKNMVIKHVVKDEYLSSLAEKMICEYENQDDFTNSALQGYAHLILAHLCRHYVYESFDKRAWNSYSQRIMGLNKAVKFIHDNYQADISLEELSRISNFNKYYFCNIFKDFTGESFKEYQNRIRVQKATELLCATDMPVTEIAFLCGFNDSNYFARVFKEFTNKTPREMRKSGTV
;
A
#
# COMPACT_ATOMS: atom_id res chain seq x y z
N MET A 1 12.29 1.00 20.32
CA MET A 1 11.46 -0.21 20.43
C MET A 1 10.65 -0.27 19.15
N GLU A 2 11.09 -1.06 18.18
CA GLU A 2 10.36 -1.27 16.95
C GLU A 2 9.14 -2.11 17.27
N ASP A 3 7.98 -1.53 17.00
CA ASP A 3 6.69 -2.18 17.15
C ASP A 3 6.62 -3.39 16.20
N SER A 4 6.75 -4.59 16.74
CA SER A 4 6.44 -5.83 16.05
C SER A 4 4.92 -6.01 16.01
N GLN A 5 4.21 -5.08 15.33
CA GLN A 5 2.79 -5.22 15.10
C GLN A 5 2.54 -6.14 13.92
N ASP A 6 1.60 -7.04 14.13
CA ASP A 6 0.96 -7.96 13.21
C ASP A 6 0.79 -7.33 11.81
N ARG A 7 1.83 -7.47 10.98
CA ARG A 7 1.85 -6.97 9.61
C ARG A 7 1.06 -7.92 8.73
N SER A 8 -0.26 -7.84 8.82
CA SER A 8 -1.10 -8.28 7.71
C SER A 8 -0.72 -7.39 6.51
N PRO A 9 -0.01 -7.90 5.51
CA PRO A 9 0.69 -7.06 4.54
C PRO A 9 -0.20 -6.35 3.52
N PHE A 10 -1.52 -6.26 3.73
CA PHE A 10 -2.45 -5.70 2.72
C PHE A 10 -3.52 -4.74 3.25
N TYR A 11 -3.90 -4.82 4.51
CA TYR A 11 -4.67 -3.79 5.19
C TYR A 11 -3.83 -3.28 6.33
N GLU A 12 -3.31 -2.09 6.18
CA GLU A 12 -2.63 -1.42 7.29
C GLU A 12 -3.71 -0.85 8.22
N ASN A 13 -3.91 -1.54 9.35
CA ASN A 13 -4.72 -0.99 10.42
C ASN A 13 -3.90 0.13 11.09
N ILE A 14 -4.22 1.36 10.75
CA ILE A 14 -3.60 2.54 11.34
C ILE A 14 -4.30 2.79 12.68
N PRO A 15 -3.66 2.51 13.84
CA PRO A 15 -4.28 2.71 15.13
C PRO A 15 -4.73 4.17 15.29
N GLN A 16 -5.86 4.40 15.95
CA GLN A 16 -6.28 5.76 16.30
C GLN A 16 -5.38 6.29 17.43
N ASP A 17 -4.57 7.27 17.10
CA ASP A 17 -3.72 7.99 18.04
C ASP A 17 -4.44 9.21 18.62
N THR A 18 -3.81 9.87 19.58
CA THR A 18 -4.29 11.12 20.17
C THR A 18 -4.39 12.28 19.15
N SER A 19 -3.62 12.20 18.06
CA SER A 19 -3.73 13.11 16.91
C SER A 19 -4.52 12.46 15.77
N PRO A 20 -5.50 13.18 15.17
CA PRO A 20 -6.25 12.67 14.02
C PRO A 20 -5.36 12.44 12.78
N ILE A 21 -4.26 13.18 12.62
CA ILE A 21 -3.30 13.02 11.53
C ILE A 21 -2.01 12.47 12.10
N ARG A 22 -1.41 11.51 11.42
CA ARG A 22 -0.09 10.99 11.73
C ARG A 22 0.95 11.60 10.84
N PHE A 23 2.06 11.97 11.43
CA PHE A 23 3.22 12.53 10.76
C PHE A 23 4.45 11.66 11.03
N ARG A 24 5.25 11.40 10.01
CA ARG A 24 6.49 10.63 10.12
C ARG A 24 7.55 11.11 9.13
N ILE A 25 8.82 11.01 9.56
CA ILE A 25 9.98 11.04 8.65
C ILE A 25 10.40 9.60 8.43
N SER A 26 10.68 9.25 7.19
CA SER A 26 11.17 7.93 6.80
C SER A 26 12.40 8.06 5.93
N HIS A 27 13.44 7.34 6.33
CA HIS A 27 14.66 7.16 5.56
C HIS A 27 14.70 5.69 5.14
N THR A 28 14.46 5.39 3.87
CA THR A 28 14.35 4.01 3.44
C THR A 28 14.88 3.79 2.04
N ASN A 29 15.48 2.63 1.85
CA ASN A 29 15.89 2.09 0.56
C ASN A 29 15.10 0.82 0.23
N ASN A 30 14.13 0.45 1.09
CA ASN A 30 13.40 -0.79 0.94
C ASN A 30 12.05 -0.56 0.25
N PRO A 31 11.69 -1.43 -0.70
CA PRO A 31 10.33 -1.49 -1.19
C PRO A 31 9.38 -1.83 -0.04
N PHE A 32 8.17 -1.30 -0.11
CA PHE A 32 7.09 -1.70 0.78
C PHE A 32 6.06 -2.53 0.01
N TYR A 33 5.45 -3.45 0.72
CA TYR A 33 4.52 -4.40 0.11
C TYR A 33 3.22 -3.74 -0.32
N LEU A 34 2.57 -4.35 -1.29
CA LEU A 34 1.25 -3.97 -1.77
C LEU A 34 0.25 -3.97 -0.61
N HIS A 35 -0.33 -2.81 -0.31
CA HIS A 35 -1.32 -2.64 0.76
C HIS A 35 -2.29 -1.51 0.44
N TRP A 36 -3.28 -1.35 1.29
CA TRP A 36 -4.24 -0.25 1.25
C TRP A 36 -4.71 0.11 2.66
N HIS A 37 -5.19 1.32 2.82
CA HIS A 37 -5.81 1.82 4.03
C HIS A 37 -6.85 2.90 3.71
N GLU A 38 -7.71 3.24 4.69
CA GLU A 38 -8.78 4.23 4.49
C GLU A 38 -8.25 5.68 4.48
N HIS A 39 -7.02 5.91 4.92
CA HIS A 39 -6.42 7.23 5.00
C HIS A 39 -5.99 7.73 3.61
N LEU A 40 -6.06 9.06 3.42
CA LEU A 40 -5.31 9.73 2.38
C LEU A 40 -3.86 9.84 2.85
N GLU A 41 -2.92 9.37 2.04
CA GLU A 41 -1.51 9.42 2.35
C GLU A 41 -0.80 10.45 1.46
N ILE A 42 -0.05 11.37 2.07
CA ILE A 42 0.66 12.42 1.35
C ILE A 42 2.12 12.37 1.78
N HIS A 43 3.02 12.12 0.81
CA HIS A 43 4.46 12.16 1.02
C HIS A 43 5.06 13.40 0.37
N TYR A 44 5.93 14.07 1.06
CA TYR A 44 6.84 15.06 0.50
C TYR A 44 8.24 14.46 0.44
N ILE A 45 8.83 14.39 -0.75
CA ILE A 45 10.14 13.79 -0.97
C ILE A 45 11.20 14.85 -0.68
N THR A 46 11.93 14.67 0.41
CA THR A 46 13.00 15.58 0.83
C THR A 46 14.33 15.25 0.17
N GLU A 47 14.54 13.97 -0.18
CA GLU A 47 15.76 13.50 -0.82
C GLU A 47 15.51 12.24 -1.64
N GLY A 48 16.24 12.09 -2.76
CA GLY A 48 16.22 10.89 -3.58
C GLY A 48 15.00 10.78 -4.49
N GLU A 49 14.66 9.54 -4.82
CA GLU A 49 13.59 9.20 -5.76
C GLU A 49 12.96 7.86 -5.38
N PHE A 50 11.65 7.72 -5.58
CA PHE A 50 10.89 6.52 -5.30
C PHE A 50 10.02 6.14 -6.50
N VAL A 51 9.91 4.84 -6.75
CA VAL A 51 9.00 4.26 -7.73
C VAL A 51 7.87 3.57 -6.98
N VAL A 52 6.65 4.03 -7.19
CA VAL A 52 5.46 3.54 -6.49
C VAL A 52 4.40 3.16 -7.50
N ARG A 53 3.76 2.03 -7.29
CA ARG A 53 2.56 1.64 -8.02
C ARG A 53 1.33 2.01 -7.20
N CYS A 54 0.43 2.77 -7.80
CA CYS A 54 -0.89 3.12 -7.28
C CYS A 54 -1.93 2.54 -8.22
N GLU A 55 -2.63 1.47 -7.80
CA GLU A 55 -3.51 0.66 -8.66
C GLU A 55 -2.82 0.25 -9.98
N LYS A 56 -3.24 0.85 -11.11
CA LYS A 56 -2.72 0.56 -12.46
C LYS A 56 -1.54 1.45 -12.87
N GLU A 57 -1.33 2.53 -12.16
CA GLU A 57 -0.34 3.54 -12.53
C GLU A 57 0.96 3.30 -11.75
N THR A 58 2.08 3.24 -12.46
CA THR A 58 3.39 3.29 -11.83
C THR A 58 3.96 4.68 -12.01
N VAL A 59 4.26 5.32 -10.91
CA VAL A 59 4.77 6.70 -10.87
C VAL A 59 6.16 6.75 -10.27
N THR A 60 6.96 7.67 -10.77
CA THR A 60 8.24 8.04 -10.17
C THR A 60 8.09 9.40 -9.53
N VAL A 61 8.46 9.50 -8.26
CA VAL A 61 8.41 10.74 -7.50
C VAL A 61 9.80 11.07 -6.97
N SER A 62 10.26 12.28 -7.23
CA SER A 62 11.61 12.74 -6.88
C SER A 62 11.58 13.88 -5.89
N LYS A 63 12.77 14.29 -5.43
CA LYS A 63 12.97 15.41 -4.51
C LYS A 63 12.12 16.64 -4.87
N ASN A 64 11.58 17.31 -3.87
CA ASN A 64 10.71 18.47 -3.96
C ASN A 64 9.40 18.22 -4.71
N SER A 65 8.93 16.98 -4.67
CA SER A 65 7.64 16.57 -5.22
C SER A 65 6.82 15.84 -4.15
N PHE A 66 5.53 15.78 -4.39
CA PHE A 66 4.58 15.07 -3.54
C PHE A 66 4.11 13.80 -4.23
N LEU A 67 4.05 12.70 -3.47
CA LEU A 67 3.27 11.52 -3.82
C LEU A 67 1.98 11.55 -3.01
N ILE A 68 0.86 11.39 -3.69
CA ILE A 68 -0.46 11.29 -3.08
C ILE A 68 -1.01 9.89 -3.36
N VAL A 69 -1.31 9.15 -2.29
CA VAL A 69 -2.06 7.89 -2.34
C VAL A 69 -3.46 8.19 -1.84
N ASN A 70 -4.45 8.04 -2.71
CA ASN A 70 -5.83 8.35 -2.36
C ASN A 70 -6.40 7.32 -1.37
N SER A 71 -7.43 7.71 -0.62
CA SER A 71 -8.10 6.83 0.35
C SER A 71 -8.58 5.53 -0.31
N ASN A 72 -8.33 4.40 0.33
CA ASN A 72 -8.67 3.05 -0.14
C ASN A 72 -7.95 2.62 -1.42
N GLU A 73 -6.92 3.30 -1.84
CA GLU A 73 -6.15 2.98 -3.02
C GLU A 73 -5.09 1.91 -2.71
N LEU A 74 -5.05 0.87 -3.56
CA LEU A 74 -4.04 -0.18 -3.46
C LEU A 74 -2.70 0.34 -3.98
N HIS A 75 -1.65 0.26 -3.18
CA HIS A 75 -0.35 0.79 -3.54
C HIS A 75 0.81 -0.03 -2.99
N GLU A 76 1.96 0.04 -3.69
CA GLU A 76 3.21 -0.60 -3.28
C GLU A 76 4.43 0.20 -3.71
N GLY A 77 5.50 0.12 -2.92
CA GLY A 77 6.81 0.65 -3.28
C GLY A 77 7.60 -0.37 -4.09
N LEU A 78 7.90 -0.05 -5.34
CA LEU A 78 8.65 -0.94 -6.23
C LEU A 78 10.17 -0.77 -6.07
N GLY A 79 10.62 0.36 -5.52
CA GLY A 79 12.03 0.65 -5.31
C GLY A 79 12.31 2.14 -5.14
N GLY A 80 13.59 2.47 -5.10
CA GLY A 80 14.08 3.82 -4.88
C GLY A 80 14.78 3.97 -3.55
N SER A 81 15.34 5.16 -3.31
CA SER A 81 16.06 5.46 -2.08
C SER A 81 15.99 6.95 -1.76
N GLY A 82 15.98 7.28 -0.50
CA GLY A 82 15.97 8.67 -0.06
C GLY A 82 15.23 8.88 1.25
N SER A 83 14.81 10.11 1.44
CA SER A 83 14.08 10.57 2.63
C SER A 83 12.77 11.22 2.23
N ARG A 84 11.75 10.98 3.05
CA ARG A 84 10.42 11.54 2.86
C ARG A 84 9.78 11.88 4.19
N PHE A 85 9.08 12.99 4.22
CA PHE A 85 8.12 13.32 5.26
C PHE A 85 6.74 12.95 4.77
N TYR A 86 5.97 12.21 5.56
CA TYR A 86 4.63 11.83 5.15
C TYR A 86 3.59 11.97 6.25
N MET A 87 2.36 12.15 5.82
CA MET A 87 1.20 12.26 6.69
C MET A 87 0.08 11.32 6.25
N LEU A 88 -0.58 10.72 7.23
CA LEU A 88 -1.75 9.89 7.06
C LEU A 88 -2.96 10.66 7.58
N ILE A 89 -3.86 11.02 6.67
CA ILE A 89 -5.04 11.85 6.92
C ILE A 89 -6.27 10.95 6.96
N PRO A 90 -6.97 10.85 8.10
CA PRO A 90 -8.13 9.97 8.20
C PRO A 90 -9.32 10.48 7.37
N PRO A 91 -10.24 9.59 6.96
CA PRO A 91 -11.41 9.95 6.15
C PRO A 91 -12.30 11.01 6.78
N THR A 92 -12.24 11.15 8.10
CA THR A 92 -13.03 12.13 8.86
C THR A 92 -12.54 13.56 8.72
N PHE A 93 -11.30 13.73 8.26
CA PHE A 93 -10.65 15.03 8.19
C PHE A 93 -11.01 15.86 6.94
N SER A 94 -11.45 15.21 5.86
CA SER A 94 -11.82 15.87 4.61
C SER A 94 -13.32 16.14 4.53
N GLU A 95 -13.69 17.38 4.25
CA GLU A 95 -15.09 17.79 4.01
C GLU A 95 -15.64 17.25 2.68
N LYS A 96 -14.78 17.08 1.68
CA LYS A 96 -15.14 16.56 0.35
C LYS A 96 -14.45 15.21 0.11
N LYS A 97 -15.27 14.18 -0.05
CA LYS A 97 -14.81 12.78 -0.24
C LYS A 97 -14.89 12.30 -1.68
N ASN A 98 -15.51 13.08 -2.57
CA ASN A 98 -15.91 12.62 -3.92
C ASN A 98 -14.88 13.04 -4.98
N MET A 99 -13.59 12.90 -4.68
CA MET A 99 -12.54 13.31 -5.61
C MET A 99 -11.32 12.40 -5.48
N VAL A 100 -10.61 12.27 -6.59
CA VAL A 100 -9.30 11.63 -6.68
C VAL A 100 -8.28 12.72 -7.01
N ILE A 101 -7.21 12.78 -6.24
CA ILE A 101 -6.11 13.72 -6.40
C ILE A 101 -5.02 13.04 -7.25
N LYS A 102 -4.33 13.80 -8.09
CA LYS A 102 -3.19 13.32 -8.90
C LYS A 102 -2.10 12.72 -8.00
N HIS A 103 -1.55 11.57 -8.43
CA HIS A 103 -0.53 10.86 -7.64
C HIS A 103 0.76 11.64 -7.48
N VAL A 104 1.21 12.37 -8.49
CA VAL A 104 2.44 13.17 -8.42
C VAL A 104 2.13 14.64 -8.63
N VAL A 105 2.59 15.44 -7.67
CA VAL A 105 2.44 16.90 -7.69
C VAL A 105 3.80 17.55 -7.41
N LYS A 106 4.17 18.53 -8.25
CA LYS A 106 5.31 19.41 -8.03
C LYS A 106 4.80 20.85 -7.97
N ASP A 107 4.95 21.47 -6.82
CA ASP A 107 4.36 22.79 -6.52
C ASP A 107 5.22 23.50 -5.47
N GLU A 108 5.69 24.69 -5.79
CA GLU A 108 6.60 25.45 -4.91
C GLU A 108 5.91 25.95 -3.62
N TYR A 109 4.62 26.30 -3.71
CA TYR A 109 3.85 26.71 -2.52
C TYR A 109 3.66 25.55 -1.56
N LEU A 110 3.29 24.36 -2.08
CA LEU A 110 3.17 23.15 -1.27
C LEU A 110 4.51 22.75 -0.65
N SER A 111 5.62 22.86 -1.42
CA SER A 111 6.97 22.58 -0.92
C SER A 111 7.33 23.49 0.24
N SER A 112 7.04 24.79 0.12
CA SER A 112 7.25 25.76 1.22
C SER A 112 6.44 25.43 2.48
N LEU A 113 5.20 24.94 2.33
CA LEU A 113 4.39 24.49 3.48
C LEU A 113 4.95 23.22 4.11
N ALA A 114 5.39 22.26 3.29
CA ALA A 114 5.99 21.01 3.79
C ALA A 114 7.31 21.25 4.54
N GLU A 115 8.16 22.14 4.05
CA GLU A 115 9.41 22.52 4.73
C GLU A 115 9.14 23.15 6.11
N LYS A 116 8.17 24.06 6.19
CA LYS A 116 7.74 24.63 7.48
C LYS A 116 7.16 23.55 8.41
N MET A 117 6.36 22.64 7.88
CA MET A 117 5.80 21.52 8.65
C MET A 117 6.91 20.61 9.20
N ILE A 118 7.95 20.33 8.42
CA ILE A 118 9.12 19.55 8.87
C ILE A 118 9.84 20.28 10.00
N CYS A 119 10.05 21.59 9.87
CA CYS A 119 10.66 22.40 10.91
C CYS A 119 9.88 22.34 12.24
N GLU A 120 8.56 22.44 12.19
CA GLU A 120 7.70 22.26 13.37
C GLU A 120 7.79 20.85 13.96
N TYR A 121 7.83 19.83 13.10
CA TYR A 121 7.93 18.43 13.52
C TYR A 121 9.25 18.14 14.24
N GLU A 122 10.35 18.79 13.85
CA GLU A 122 11.68 18.64 14.45
C GLU A 122 11.86 19.45 15.74
N ASN A 123 11.23 20.60 15.85
CA ASN A 123 11.38 21.54 16.97
C ASN A 123 10.25 21.44 18.02
N GLN A 124 9.83 20.27 18.34
CA GLN A 124 8.67 19.95 19.19
C GLN A 124 8.47 20.83 20.43
N ASP A 125 7.30 21.44 20.52
CA ASP A 125 6.78 22.15 21.68
C ASP A 125 5.30 21.81 21.95
N ASP A 126 4.69 22.47 22.91
CA ASP A 126 3.27 22.24 23.28
C ASP A 126 2.27 22.59 22.16
N PHE A 127 2.67 23.37 21.17
CA PHE A 127 1.82 23.83 20.05
C PHE A 127 2.09 23.09 18.74
N THR A 128 3.15 22.28 18.67
CA THR A 128 3.57 21.56 17.48
C THR A 128 2.43 20.81 16.81
N ASN A 129 1.64 20.04 17.57
CA ASN A 129 0.54 19.27 17.00
C ASN A 129 -0.53 20.15 16.34
N SER A 130 -0.84 21.31 16.92
CA SER A 130 -1.77 22.29 16.33
C SER A 130 -1.21 22.92 15.07
N ALA A 131 0.08 23.27 15.03
CA ALA A 131 0.76 23.81 13.86
C ALA A 131 0.77 22.78 12.71
N LEU A 132 1.15 21.53 12.98
CA LEU A 132 1.14 20.43 12.01
C LEU A 132 -0.23 20.20 11.38
N GLN A 133 -1.29 20.20 12.19
CA GLN A 133 -2.66 20.10 11.69
C GLN A 133 -3.04 21.29 10.80
N GLY A 134 -2.64 22.52 11.18
CA GLY A 134 -2.84 23.72 10.37
C GLY A 134 -2.19 23.62 8.99
N TYR A 135 -0.93 23.21 8.91
CA TYR A 135 -0.24 22.97 7.64
C TYR A 135 -0.88 21.86 6.82
N ALA A 136 -1.30 20.75 7.44
CA ALA A 136 -1.99 19.67 6.76
C ALA A 136 -3.30 20.15 6.11
N HIS A 137 -4.08 20.99 6.79
CA HIS A 137 -5.28 21.60 6.22
C HIS A 137 -4.96 22.50 5.02
N LEU A 138 -3.90 23.32 5.10
CA LEU A 138 -3.49 24.19 3.99
C LEU A 138 -3.06 23.37 2.77
N ILE A 139 -2.24 22.34 2.98
CA ILE A 139 -1.77 21.42 1.93
C ILE A 139 -2.98 20.73 1.29
N LEU A 140 -3.86 20.13 2.10
CA LEU A 140 -5.05 19.44 1.60
C LEU A 140 -5.98 20.37 0.81
N ALA A 141 -6.23 21.58 1.32
CA ALA A 141 -7.05 22.55 0.64
C ALA A 141 -6.48 22.99 -0.71
N HIS A 142 -5.15 23.15 -0.80
CA HIS A 142 -4.48 23.50 -2.04
C HIS A 142 -4.53 22.35 -3.06
N LEU A 143 -4.23 21.11 -2.62
CA LEU A 143 -4.37 19.92 -3.46
C LEU A 143 -5.78 19.77 -4.02
N CYS A 144 -6.79 19.91 -3.16
CA CYS A 144 -8.20 19.81 -3.56
C CYS A 144 -8.67 20.92 -4.52
N ARG A 145 -8.00 22.08 -4.54
CA ARG A 145 -8.35 23.18 -5.45
C ARG A 145 -7.67 23.06 -6.81
N HIS A 146 -6.46 22.54 -6.85
CA HIS A 146 -5.58 22.67 -8.03
C HIS A 146 -5.18 21.32 -8.67
N TYR A 147 -5.29 20.21 -7.95
CA TYR A 147 -4.73 18.91 -8.36
C TYR A 147 -5.74 17.76 -8.35
N VAL A 148 -7.04 18.08 -8.36
CA VAL A 148 -8.06 17.05 -8.54
C VAL A 148 -7.97 16.49 -9.95
N TYR A 149 -7.74 15.17 -10.05
CA TYR A 149 -7.73 14.44 -11.32
C TYR A 149 -9.15 14.13 -11.80
N GLU A 150 -10.00 13.67 -10.88
CA GLU A 150 -11.38 13.29 -11.16
C GLU A 150 -12.28 13.71 -9.99
N SER A 151 -13.44 14.24 -10.31
CA SER A 151 -14.49 14.56 -9.35
C SER A 151 -15.77 13.86 -9.74
N PHE A 152 -16.44 13.26 -8.75
CA PHE A 152 -17.63 12.45 -8.96
C PHE A 152 -18.87 13.17 -8.42
N ASP A 153 -20.01 13.02 -9.11
CA ASP A 153 -21.29 13.25 -8.47
C ASP A 153 -21.53 12.17 -7.38
N LYS A 154 -22.52 12.39 -6.53
CA LYS A 154 -22.82 11.50 -5.39
C LYS A 154 -23.09 10.05 -5.83
N ARG A 155 -23.73 9.85 -6.98
CA ARG A 155 -24.08 8.51 -7.50
C ARG A 155 -22.85 7.79 -8.05
N ALA A 156 -22.07 8.48 -8.85
CA ALA A 156 -20.83 7.97 -9.42
C ALA A 156 -19.81 7.65 -8.30
N TRP A 157 -19.70 8.52 -7.30
CA TRP A 157 -18.85 8.26 -6.14
C TRP A 157 -19.26 7.02 -5.35
N ASN A 158 -20.56 6.85 -5.08
CA ASN A 158 -21.04 5.66 -4.38
C ASN A 158 -20.70 4.39 -5.17
N SER A 159 -20.87 4.41 -6.48
CA SER A 159 -20.53 3.28 -7.36
C SER A 159 -19.01 2.98 -7.33
N TYR A 160 -18.19 4.02 -7.46
CA TYR A 160 -16.73 3.91 -7.37
C TYR A 160 -16.29 3.34 -6.02
N SER A 161 -16.77 3.92 -4.92
CA SER A 161 -16.44 3.50 -3.56
C SER A 161 -16.87 2.06 -3.28
N GLN A 162 -18.07 1.65 -3.69
CA GLN A 162 -18.53 0.27 -3.54
C GLN A 162 -17.64 -0.72 -4.32
N ARG A 163 -17.19 -0.34 -5.52
CA ARG A 163 -16.28 -1.13 -6.32
C ARG A 163 -14.95 -1.34 -5.60
N ILE A 164 -14.32 -0.28 -5.13
CA ILE A 164 -13.06 -0.35 -4.40
C ILE A 164 -13.21 -1.15 -3.11
N MET A 165 -14.25 -0.88 -2.32
CA MET A 165 -14.52 -1.64 -1.10
C MET A 165 -14.73 -3.14 -1.35
N GLY A 166 -15.41 -3.50 -2.44
CA GLY A 166 -15.61 -4.90 -2.84
C GLY A 166 -14.27 -5.59 -3.16
N LEU A 167 -13.41 -4.92 -3.94
CA LEU A 167 -12.08 -5.43 -4.27
C LEU A 167 -11.20 -5.57 -3.02
N ASN A 168 -11.18 -4.56 -2.16
CA ASN A 168 -10.41 -4.57 -0.94
C ASN A 168 -10.83 -5.71 0.01
N LYS A 169 -12.14 -6.01 0.11
CA LYS A 169 -12.64 -7.17 0.86
C LYS A 169 -12.11 -8.48 0.28
N ALA A 170 -12.10 -8.63 -1.05
CA ALA A 170 -11.56 -9.82 -1.70
C ALA A 170 -10.05 -9.96 -1.50
N VAL A 171 -9.30 -8.86 -1.66
CA VAL A 171 -7.85 -8.80 -1.41
C VAL A 171 -7.55 -9.19 0.03
N LYS A 172 -8.24 -8.59 1.01
CA LYS A 172 -8.09 -8.95 2.42
C LYS A 172 -8.40 -10.42 2.68
N PHE A 173 -9.49 -10.94 2.11
CA PHE A 173 -9.84 -12.35 2.28
C PHE A 173 -8.78 -13.30 1.72
N ILE A 174 -8.24 -13.03 0.51
CA ILE A 174 -7.14 -13.82 -0.06
C ILE A 174 -5.95 -13.81 0.89
N HIS A 175 -5.68 -12.67 1.50
CA HIS A 175 -4.55 -12.49 2.41
C HIS A 175 -4.69 -13.29 3.69
N ASP A 176 -5.86 -13.16 4.32
CA ASP A 176 -6.14 -13.83 5.58
C ASP A 176 -6.24 -15.36 5.40
N ASN A 177 -6.50 -15.82 4.15
CA ASN A 177 -6.73 -17.23 3.83
C ASN A 177 -5.80 -17.77 2.72
N TYR A 178 -4.64 -17.16 2.48
CA TYR A 178 -3.77 -17.50 1.36
C TYR A 178 -3.36 -18.98 1.29
N GLN A 179 -3.31 -19.66 2.43
CA GLN A 179 -2.97 -21.08 2.55
C GLN A 179 -4.08 -21.99 2.01
N ALA A 180 -5.33 -21.55 2.08
CA ALA A 180 -6.49 -22.32 1.67
C ALA A 180 -6.66 -22.35 0.14
N ASP A 181 -7.44 -23.31 -0.37
CA ASP A 181 -7.88 -23.31 -1.77
C ASP A 181 -9.09 -22.38 -1.91
N ILE A 182 -8.81 -21.13 -2.29
CA ILE A 182 -9.83 -20.08 -2.46
C ILE A 182 -10.51 -20.25 -3.81
N SER A 183 -11.85 -20.29 -3.80
CA SER A 183 -12.66 -20.38 -5.00
C SER A 183 -13.08 -19.01 -5.53
N LEU A 184 -13.31 -18.95 -6.85
CA LEU A 184 -13.85 -17.75 -7.49
C LEU A 184 -15.26 -17.41 -6.98
N GLU A 185 -16.04 -18.42 -6.59
CA GLU A 185 -17.37 -18.28 -5.99
C GLU A 185 -17.32 -17.49 -4.69
N GLU A 186 -16.37 -17.82 -3.82
CA GLU A 186 -16.19 -17.13 -2.54
C GLU A 186 -15.81 -15.68 -2.74
N LEU A 187 -14.84 -15.40 -3.63
CA LEU A 187 -14.39 -14.04 -3.90
C LEU A 187 -15.50 -13.19 -4.53
N SER A 188 -16.28 -13.76 -5.44
CA SER A 188 -17.44 -13.11 -6.03
C SER A 188 -18.49 -12.72 -4.98
N ARG A 189 -18.77 -13.63 -4.05
CA ARG A 189 -19.72 -13.39 -2.96
C ARG A 189 -19.21 -12.32 -2.00
N ILE A 190 -17.93 -12.37 -1.60
CA ILE A 190 -17.33 -11.42 -0.65
C ILE A 190 -17.28 -10.02 -1.24
N SER A 191 -16.90 -9.90 -2.51
CA SER A 191 -16.85 -8.63 -3.23
C SER A 191 -18.22 -8.09 -3.67
N ASN A 192 -19.25 -8.91 -3.60
CA ASN A 192 -20.58 -8.63 -4.14
C ASN A 192 -20.58 -8.38 -5.66
N PHE A 193 -19.73 -9.11 -6.39
CA PHE A 193 -19.63 -9.06 -7.85
C PHE A 193 -20.03 -10.41 -8.48
N ASN A 194 -20.45 -10.39 -9.74
CA ASN A 194 -20.50 -11.65 -10.50
C ASN A 194 -19.06 -12.09 -10.87
N LYS A 195 -18.88 -13.39 -11.13
CA LYS A 195 -17.57 -14.00 -11.37
C LYS A 195 -16.78 -13.37 -12.52
N TYR A 196 -17.46 -13.11 -13.64
CA TYR A 196 -16.83 -12.53 -14.83
C TYR A 196 -16.34 -11.10 -14.55
N TYR A 197 -17.21 -10.29 -13.95
CA TYR A 197 -16.86 -8.92 -13.55
C TYR A 197 -15.74 -8.90 -12.53
N PHE A 198 -15.79 -9.80 -11.52
CA PHE A 198 -14.74 -9.94 -10.54
C PHE A 198 -13.37 -10.22 -11.18
N CYS A 199 -13.27 -11.23 -12.07
CA CYS A 199 -12.01 -11.57 -12.71
C CYS A 199 -11.39 -10.38 -13.46
N ASN A 200 -12.21 -9.65 -14.23
CA ASN A 200 -11.74 -8.53 -15.03
C ASN A 200 -11.29 -7.37 -14.14
N ILE A 201 -12.15 -6.99 -13.17
CA ILE A 201 -11.85 -5.84 -12.33
C ILE A 201 -10.72 -6.12 -11.34
N PHE A 202 -10.61 -7.37 -10.84
CA PHE A 202 -9.52 -7.77 -9.97
C PHE A 202 -8.17 -7.69 -10.70
N LYS A 203 -8.11 -8.25 -11.92
CA LYS A 203 -6.90 -8.15 -12.76
C LYS A 203 -6.60 -6.72 -13.12
N ASP A 204 -7.61 -5.94 -13.43
CA ASP A 204 -7.48 -4.52 -13.68
C ASP A 204 -6.91 -3.74 -12.48
N PHE A 205 -7.32 -4.10 -11.27
CA PHE A 205 -6.96 -3.44 -10.03
C PHE A 205 -5.56 -3.85 -9.52
N THR A 206 -5.24 -5.15 -9.60
CA THR A 206 -3.99 -5.72 -9.06
C THR A 206 -2.91 -5.93 -10.12
N GLY A 207 -3.25 -5.87 -11.39
CA GLY A 207 -2.37 -6.19 -12.52
C GLY A 207 -2.25 -7.69 -12.82
N GLU A 208 -2.81 -8.56 -12.01
CA GLU A 208 -2.69 -10.02 -12.10
C GLU A 208 -4.00 -10.74 -11.77
N SER A 209 -4.13 -12.01 -12.14
CA SER A 209 -5.28 -12.81 -11.73
C SER A 209 -5.24 -13.13 -10.24
N PHE A 210 -6.40 -13.43 -9.62
CA PHE A 210 -6.44 -13.75 -8.19
C PHE A 210 -5.61 -14.99 -7.80
N LYS A 211 -5.41 -15.95 -8.71
CA LYS A 211 -4.56 -17.11 -8.47
C LYS A 211 -3.08 -16.76 -8.52
N GLU A 212 -2.65 -15.91 -9.46
CA GLU A 212 -1.29 -15.36 -9.49
C GLU A 212 -1.02 -14.54 -8.25
N TYR A 213 -1.96 -13.68 -7.88
CA TYR A 213 -1.93 -12.88 -6.66
C TYR A 213 -1.78 -13.75 -5.40
N GLN A 214 -2.60 -14.80 -5.25
CA GLN A 214 -2.50 -15.75 -4.14
C GLN A 214 -1.14 -16.45 -4.11
N ASN A 215 -0.65 -16.88 -5.28
CA ASN A 215 0.66 -17.53 -5.38
C ASN A 215 1.80 -16.57 -5.01
N ARG A 216 1.73 -15.31 -5.38
CA ARG A 216 2.71 -14.29 -5.00
C ARG A 216 2.80 -14.13 -3.49
N ILE A 217 1.66 -14.09 -2.80
CA ILE A 217 1.61 -14.04 -1.32
C ILE A 217 2.28 -15.30 -0.72
N ARG A 218 1.91 -16.48 -1.22
CA ARG A 218 2.48 -17.74 -0.76
C ARG A 218 4.01 -17.79 -0.93
N VAL A 219 4.50 -17.33 -2.10
CA VAL A 219 5.95 -17.25 -2.39
C VAL A 219 6.66 -16.26 -1.47
N GLN A 220 6.05 -15.12 -1.21
CA GLN A 220 6.60 -14.13 -0.28
C GLN A 220 6.72 -14.72 1.14
N LYS A 221 5.67 -15.37 1.64
CA LYS A 221 5.71 -16.04 2.95
C LYS A 221 6.73 -17.17 2.99
N ALA A 222 6.83 -17.93 1.90
CA ALA A 222 7.87 -18.97 1.80
C ALA A 222 9.28 -18.37 1.80
N THR A 223 9.50 -17.21 1.18
CA THR A 223 10.79 -16.53 1.20
C THR A 223 11.18 -16.08 2.61
N GLU A 224 10.23 -15.51 3.37
CA GLU A 224 10.43 -15.15 4.78
C GLU A 224 10.87 -16.38 5.60
N LEU A 225 10.15 -17.50 5.47
CA LEU A 225 10.46 -18.75 6.19
C LEU A 225 11.80 -19.39 5.75
N LEU A 226 12.11 -19.35 4.44
CA LEU A 226 13.37 -19.88 3.92
C LEU A 226 14.59 -19.13 4.46
N CYS A 227 14.48 -17.81 4.65
CA CYS A 227 15.54 -16.96 5.17
C CYS A 227 15.64 -17.00 6.71
N ALA A 228 14.52 -17.21 7.40
CA ALA A 228 14.45 -17.15 8.85
C ALA A 228 14.58 -18.51 9.58
N THR A 229 14.46 -19.63 8.84
CA THR A 229 14.40 -20.97 9.47
C THR A 229 15.16 -22.03 8.68
N ASP A 230 15.52 -23.12 9.38
CA ASP A 230 16.11 -24.33 8.77
C ASP A 230 15.07 -25.39 8.35
N MET A 231 13.77 -25.03 8.37
CA MET A 231 12.68 -25.96 8.02
C MET A 231 12.90 -26.56 6.62
N PRO A 232 12.57 -27.85 6.41
CA PRO A 232 12.61 -28.46 5.09
C PRO A 232 11.81 -27.67 4.04
N VAL A 233 12.36 -27.52 2.82
CA VAL A 233 11.69 -26.79 1.74
C VAL A 233 10.29 -27.33 1.43
N THR A 234 10.12 -28.65 1.53
CA THR A 234 8.82 -29.31 1.37
C THR A 234 7.82 -28.92 2.44
N GLU A 235 8.25 -28.82 3.68
CA GLU A 235 7.41 -28.38 4.80
C GLU A 235 6.98 -26.92 4.64
N ILE A 236 7.92 -26.04 4.27
CA ILE A 236 7.61 -24.64 3.97
C ILE A 236 6.58 -24.54 2.83
N ALA A 237 6.71 -25.36 1.78
CA ALA A 237 5.73 -25.37 0.68
C ALA A 237 4.32 -25.67 1.18
N PHE A 238 4.16 -26.71 2.02
CA PHE A 238 2.86 -27.07 2.60
C PHE A 238 2.32 -26.01 3.56
N LEU A 239 3.16 -25.46 4.42
CA LEU A 239 2.77 -24.36 5.34
C LEU A 239 2.31 -23.11 4.57
N CYS A 240 2.86 -22.86 3.39
CA CYS A 240 2.43 -21.76 2.54
C CYS A 240 1.23 -22.09 1.63
N GLY A 241 0.63 -23.30 1.79
CA GLY A 241 -0.60 -23.68 1.08
C GLY A 241 -0.38 -24.29 -0.30
N PHE A 242 0.85 -24.76 -0.62
CA PHE A 242 1.10 -25.54 -1.82
C PHE A 242 0.91 -27.04 -1.53
N ASN A 243 0.05 -27.70 -2.30
CA ASN A 243 -0.22 -29.13 -2.15
C ASN A 243 0.80 -30.02 -2.88
N ASP A 244 1.67 -29.43 -3.71
CA ASP A 244 2.72 -30.14 -4.47
C ASP A 244 4.00 -29.33 -4.46
N SER A 245 5.11 -30.00 -4.05
CA SER A 245 6.41 -29.34 -3.90
C SER A 245 7.09 -29.02 -5.25
N ASN A 246 6.78 -29.75 -6.33
CA ASN A 246 7.31 -29.46 -7.65
C ASN A 246 6.61 -28.23 -8.24
N TYR A 247 5.28 -28.17 -8.06
CA TYR A 247 4.52 -26.97 -8.42
C TYR A 247 5.02 -25.75 -7.65
N PHE A 248 5.23 -25.88 -6.34
CA PHE A 248 5.84 -24.84 -5.52
C PHE A 248 7.18 -24.37 -6.08
N ALA A 249 8.12 -25.29 -6.35
CA ALA A 249 9.45 -24.93 -6.82
C ALA A 249 9.40 -24.17 -8.16
N ARG A 250 8.49 -24.55 -9.07
CA ARG A 250 8.26 -23.86 -10.33
C ARG A 250 7.73 -22.44 -10.12
N VAL A 251 6.66 -22.31 -9.36
CA VAL A 251 6.03 -21.01 -9.06
C VAL A 251 7.01 -20.09 -8.33
N PHE A 252 7.72 -20.63 -7.33
CA PHE A 252 8.72 -19.87 -6.59
C PHE A 252 9.81 -19.29 -7.50
N LYS A 253 10.34 -20.11 -8.43
CA LYS A 253 11.34 -19.66 -9.39
C LYS A 253 10.79 -18.63 -10.37
N GLU A 254 9.54 -18.77 -10.79
CA GLU A 254 8.85 -17.82 -11.67
C GLU A 254 8.78 -16.42 -11.04
N PHE A 255 8.42 -16.34 -9.75
CA PHE A 255 8.27 -15.05 -9.04
C PHE A 255 9.61 -14.45 -8.56
N THR A 256 10.61 -15.30 -8.23
CA THR A 256 11.86 -14.83 -7.56
C THR A 256 13.09 -14.92 -8.43
N ASN A 257 13.00 -15.54 -9.60
CA ASN A 257 14.12 -15.92 -10.47
C ASN A 257 15.17 -16.82 -9.78
N LYS A 258 14.88 -17.35 -8.60
CA LYS A 258 15.73 -18.26 -7.82
C LYS A 258 14.94 -19.49 -7.41
N THR A 259 15.63 -20.62 -7.25
CA THR A 259 15.01 -21.77 -6.58
C THR A 259 14.91 -21.54 -5.07
N PRO A 260 13.99 -22.24 -4.35
CA PRO A 260 13.90 -22.14 -2.90
C PRO A 260 15.22 -22.45 -2.18
N ARG A 261 16.01 -23.41 -2.70
CA ARG A 261 17.32 -23.76 -2.15
C ARG A 261 18.38 -22.66 -2.37
N GLU A 262 18.37 -22.00 -3.52
CA GLU A 262 19.24 -20.86 -3.80
C GLU A 262 18.87 -19.66 -2.95
N MET A 263 17.56 -19.41 -2.73
CA MET A 263 17.09 -18.34 -1.87
C MET A 263 17.59 -18.52 -0.45
N ARG A 264 17.47 -19.71 0.13
CA ARG A 264 17.98 -20.03 1.47
C ARG A 264 19.48 -19.73 1.61
N LYS A 265 20.29 -20.14 0.63
CA LYS A 265 21.73 -19.89 0.64
C LYS A 265 22.08 -18.40 0.57
N SER A 266 21.27 -17.59 -0.07
CA SER A 266 21.51 -16.15 -0.18
C SER A 266 21.00 -15.34 1.04
N GLY A 267 20.15 -15.90 1.89
CA GLY A 267 19.65 -15.29 3.12
C GLY A 267 20.45 -15.62 4.38
N THR A 268 21.49 -16.45 4.27
CA THR A 268 22.36 -16.87 5.40
C THR A 268 23.67 -16.05 5.43
N VAL A 269 23.58 -14.70 5.26
CA VAL A 269 24.73 -13.81 5.40
C VAL A 269 24.47 -12.83 6.53
#